data_3db2f94eaaf11dc78d589d9bd26ec776
#
_entry.id   3db2f94eaaf11dc78d589d9bd26ec776
#
_cell.length_a   1.000
_cell.length_b   1.000
_cell.length_c   1.000
_cell.angle_alpha   90.00
_cell.angle_beta   90.00
_cell.angle_gamma   90.00
#
_symmetry.space_group_name_H-M   'P 1'
#
loop_
_entity.id
_entity.type
_entity.pdbx_description
1 polymer ?
#
loop_
_entity_poly.entity_id
_entity_poly.type
_entity_poly.pdbx_seq_one_letter_code
_entity_poly.pdbx_strand_id
1 'polypeptide(L)'
;VQKVFAAAGASPVNLPGSEVFTSLDKGVIDAADYTVFSTNHAQGMHDVANHPVYPGFHSMPLVEVSINKGVWDSMPEDIQSALVESVKDFRQLQVSTLAERDMAAVKEAEANADITVHNWSDEERAKFRAFAKTEWEKAAEASDASRKVYDTLTAYLEENGLLK
;
A
#
# COMPACT_ATOMS: atom_id res chain seq x y z
N VAL A 1 1.49 -8.07 -5.48
CA VAL A 1 2.33 -6.94 -5.94
C VAL A 1 3.36 -7.42 -6.96
N GLN A 2 4.28 -8.35 -6.63
CA GLN A 2 5.36 -8.78 -7.54
C GLN A 2 4.90 -9.17 -8.95
N LYS A 3 3.84 -10.00 -9.08
CA LYS A 3 3.33 -10.44 -10.39
C LYS A 3 2.86 -9.26 -11.26
N VAL A 4 2.30 -8.22 -10.64
CA VAL A 4 1.84 -7.02 -11.35
C VAL A 4 3.03 -6.23 -11.89
N PHE A 5 4.07 -6.00 -11.08
CA PHE A 5 5.29 -5.35 -11.55
C PHE A 5 6.03 -6.17 -12.60
N ALA A 6 6.07 -7.49 -12.47
CA ALA A 6 6.64 -8.37 -13.50
C ALA A 6 5.87 -8.27 -14.82
N ALA A 7 4.54 -8.22 -14.79
CA ALA A 7 3.71 -8.01 -15.97
C ALA A 7 3.94 -6.64 -16.62
N ALA A 8 4.31 -5.64 -15.83
CA ALA A 8 4.70 -4.31 -16.30
C ALA A 8 6.16 -4.23 -16.82
N GLY A 9 6.91 -5.32 -16.81
CA GLY A 9 8.27 -5.42 -17.35
C GLY A 9 9.40 -5.25 -16.32
N ALA A 10 9.10 -5.14 -15.03
CA ALA A 10 10.11 -5.11 -13.99
C ALA A 10 10.63 -6.52 -13.63
N SER A 11 11.74 -6.57 -12.91
CA SER A 11 12.32 -7.79 -12.32
C SER A 11 12.17 -7.73 -10.78
N PRO A 12 10.97 -7.96 -10.23
CA PRO A 12 10.71 -7.74 -8.82
C PRO A 12 11.35 -8.80 -7.93
N VAL A 13 11.93 -8.35 -6.83
CA VAL A 13 12.44 -9.19 -5.74
C VAL A 13 11.68 -8.88 -4.46
N ASN A 14 11.63 -9.83 -3.53
CA ASN A 14 11.05 -9.60 -2.21
C ASN A 14 12.18 -9.48 -1.19
N LEU A 15 12.21 -8.36 -0.46
CA LEU A 15 13.19 -8.10 0.57
C LEU A 15 12.49 -7.91 1.92
N PRO A 16 13.13 -8.29 3.03
CA PRO A 16 12.73 -7.84 4.36
C PRO A 16 12.72 -6.31 4.42
N GLY A 17 11.72 -5.71 5.08
CA GLY A 17 11.61 -4.25 5.18
C GLY A 17 12.86 -3.57 5.75
N SER A 18 13.56 -4.23 6.66
CA SER A 18 14.84 -3.76 7.23
C SER A 18 15.99 -3.68 6.23
N GLU A 19 15.89 -4.30 5.07
CA GLU A 19 16.93 -4.34 4.05
C GLU A 19 16.68 -3.38 2.89
N VAL A 20 15.47 -2.81 2.78
CA VAL A 20 15.05 -2.00 1.63
C VAL A 20 15.91 -0.75 1.49
N PHE A 21 16.08 0.03 2.57
CA PHE A 21 16.90 1.25 2.54
C PHE A 21 18.35 0.96 2.08
N THR A 22 18.99 -0.02 2.71
CA THR A 22 20.38 -0.39 2.38
C THR A 22 20.50 -0.90 0.94
N SER A 23 19.50 -1.63 0.46
CA SER A 23 19.50 -2.16 -0.90
C SER A 23 19.35 -1.06 -1.96
N LEU A 24 18.56 -0.03 -1.68
CA LEU A 24 18.48 1.20 -2.51
C LEU A 24 19.79 1.97 -2.46
N ASP A 25 20.34 2.25 -1.27
CA ASP A 25 21.58 3.00 -1.08
C ASP A 25 22.78 2.35 -1.78
N LYS A 26 22.81 1.01 -1.81
CA LYS A 26 23.90 0.25 -2.47
C LYS A 26 23.64 -0.07 -3.94
N GLY A 27 22.49 0.33 -4.49
CA GLY A 27 22.13 0.01 -5.87
C GLY A 27 21.91 -1.48 -6.13
N VAL A 28 21.54 -2.24 -5.11
CA VAL A 28 21.15 -3.67 -5.25
C VAL A 28 19.77 -3.76 -5.90
N ILE A 29 18.92 -2.78 -5.63
CA ILE A 29 17.63 -2.57 -6.29
C ILE A 29 17.54 -1.13 -6.81
N ASP A 30 16.86 -0.94 -7.93
CA ASP A 30 16.73 0.37 -8.59
C ASP A 30 15.55 1.17 -8.05
N ALA A 31 14.53 0.50 -7.50
CA ALA A 31 13.32 1.10 -6.95
C ALA A 31 12.70 0.21 -5.88
N ALA A 32 11.86 0.77 -5.03
CA ALA A 32 11.11 0.02 -4.04
C ALA A 32 9.65 0.51 -3.94
N ASP A 33 8.75 -0.43 -3.72
CA ASP A 33 7.43 -0.21 -3.19
C ASP A 33 7.45 -0.63 -1.72
N TYR A 34 7.18 0.31 -0.80
CA TYR A 34 7.40 0.04 0.61
C TYR A 34 6.19 0.42 1.47
N THR A 35 6.04 1.70 1.85
CA THR A 35 4.92 2.14 2.70
C THR A 35 4.38 3.49 2.23
N VAL A 36 3.63 4.21 3.07
CA VAL A 36 3.10 5.53 2.74
C VAL A 36 4.20 6.57 2.60
N PHE A 37 3.94 7.63 1.84
CA PHE A 37 4.94 8.63 1.48
C PHE A 37 5.66 9.24 2.69
N SER A 38 4.91 9.67 3.70
CA SER A 38 5.48 10.29 4.92
C SER A 38 6.39 9.35 5.71
N THR A 39 6.04 8.07 5.77
CA THR A 39 6.88 7.07 6.45
C THR A 39 8.17 6.81 5.67
N ASN A 40 8.09 6.67 4.35
CA ASN A 40 9.27 6.52 3.50
C ASN A 40 10.18 7.74 3.59
N HIS A 41 9.61 8.95 3.57
CA HIS A 41 10.36 10.19 3.71
C HIS A 41 11.08 10.30 5.06
N ALA A 42 10.38 10.03 6.15
CA ALA A 42 10.95 10.06 7.51
C ALA A 42 12.05 9.02 7.74
N GLN A 43 12.07 7.92 6.97
CA GLN A 43 13.12 6.91 7.00
C GLN A 43 14.30 7.21 6.06
N GLY A 44 14.31 8.37 5.41
CA GLY A 44 15.37 8.78 4.48
C GLY A 44 15.34 8.05 3.13
N MET A 45 14.27 7.32 2.80
CA MET A 45 14.18 6.60 1.52
C MET A 45 14.30 7.53 0.32
N HIS A 46 13.77 8.76 0.44
CA HIS A 46 13.81 9.75 -0.63
C HIS A 46 15.17 10.42 -0.80
N ASP A 47 16.11 10.25 0.15
CA ASP A 47 17.49 10.72 0.03
C ASP A 47 18.30 9.78 -0.87
N VAL A 48 17.95 8.50 -0.93
CA VAL A 48 18.64 7.48 -1.74
C VAL A 48 17.87 7.11 -3.01
N ALA A 49 16.54 7.30 -3.03
CA ALA A 49 15.67 7.10 -4.18
C ALA A 49 14.85 8.39 -4.40
N ASN A 50 15.49 9.39 -4.94
CA ASN A 50 15.03 10.78 -4.98
C ASN A 50 13.97 11.10 -6.05
N HIS A 51 13.32 10.09 -6.62
CA HIS A 51 12.22 10.20 -7.57
C HIS A 51 10.95 9.51 -7.04
N PRO A 52 10.41 9.90 -5.87
CA PRO A 52 9.21 9.29 -5.35
C PRO A 52 7.97 9.60 -6.18
N VAL A 53 7.00 8.69 -6.19
CA VAL A 53 5.71 8.87 -6.85
C VAL A 53 4.63 9.20 -5.82
N TYR A 54 3.92 10.32 -6.02
CA TYR A 54 2.77 10.73 -5.22
C TYR A 54 1.71 11.45 -6.08
N PRO A 55 0.41 11.23 -5.88
CA PRO A 55 -0.20 10.20 -5.00
C PRO A 55 0.17 8.78 -5.42
N GLY A 56 0.05 7.84 -4.46
CA GLY A 56 0.26 6.42 -4.75
C GLY A 56 -0.59 5.92 -5.92
N PHE A 57 -0.08 4.99 -6.68
CA PHE A 57 -0.72 4.50 -7.92
C PHE A 57 -1.25 3.08 -7.77
N HIS A 58 -0.92 2.38 -6.72
CA HIS A 58 -1.42 1.04 -6.41
C HIS A 58 -1.57 0.85 -4.91
N SER A 59 -2.17 -0.28 -4.56
CA SER A 59 -2.32 -0.80 -3.20
C SER A 59 -3.54 -0.28 -2.44
N MET A 60 -4.38 -1.21 -2.05
CA MET A 60 -5.35 -1.06 -0.97
C MET A 60 -5.06 -2.15 0.06
N PRO A 61 -4.03 -1.96 0.91
CA PRO A 61 -3.69 -2.97 1.88
C PRO A 61 -4.81 -3.12 2.91
N LEU A 62 -5.14 -4.37 3.21
CA LEU A 62 -5.93 -4.69 4.39
C LEU A 62 -4.98 -4.74 5.58
N VAL A 63 -5.11 -3.77 6.48
CA VAL A 63 -4.40 -3.78 7.76
C VAL A 63 -5.33 -4.37 8.81
N GLU A 64 -4.86 -5.37 9.53
CA GLU A 64 -5.66 -6.09 10.51
C GLU A 64 -5.00 -6.13 11.89
N VAL A 65 -5.81 -6.29 12.91
CA VAL A 65 -5.37 -6.62 14.25
C VAL A 65 -5.78 -8.07 14.55
N SER A 66 -4.80 -8.96 14.58
CA SER A 66 -5.03 -10.39 14.83
C SER A 66 -4.77 -10.75 16.29
N ILE A 67 -5.67 -11.50 16.90
CA ILE A 67 -5.55 -11.97 18.28
C ILE A 67 -5.62 -13.50 18.27
N ASN A 68 -4.73 -14.16 19.01
CA ASN A 68 -4.82 -15.61 19.20
C ASN A 68 -6.18 -15.98 19.77
N LYS A 69 -6.84 -16.97 19.15
CA LYS A 69 -8.22 -17.34 19.55
C LYS A 69 -8.33 -17.75 21.03
N GLY A 70 -7.38 -18.52 21.55
CA GLY A 70 -7.39 -18.93 22.96
C GLY A 70 -7.25 -17.74 23.92
N VAL A 71 -6.42 -16.75 23.55
CA VAL A 71 -6.29 -15.50 24.31
C VAL A 71 -7.60 -14.71 24.25
N TRP A 72 -8.18 -14.55 23.06
CA TRP A 72 -9.47 -13.87 22.88
C TRP A 72 -10.57 -14.49 23.73
N ASP A 73 -10.73 -15.82 23.65
CA ASP A 73 -11.77 -16.55 24.37
C ASP A 73 -11.60 -16.50 25.91
N SER A 74 -10.38 -16.25 26.40
CA SER A 74 -10.09 -16.10 27.84
C SER A 74 -10.31 -14.68 28.37
N MET A 75 -10.52 -13.68 27.47
CA MET A 75 -10.75 -12.31 27.88
C MET A 75 -12.19 -12.11 28.38
N PRO A 76 -12.41 -11.29 29.43
CA PRO A 76 -13.75 -10.81 29.78
C PRO A 76 -14.42 -10.07 28.62
N GLU A 77 -15.75 -10.16 28.53
CA GLU A 77 -16.53 -9.56 27.43
C GLU A 77 -16.36 -8.04 27.32
N ASP A 78 -16.22 -7.35 28.43
CA ASP A 78 -15.98 -5.90 28.47
C ASP A 78 -14.62 -5.53 27.84
N ILE A 79 -13.60 -6.35 28.06
CA ILE A 79 -12.26 -6.17 27.43
C ILE A 79 -12.32 -6.48 25.94
N GLN A 80 -13.02 -7.56 25.52
CA GLN A 80 -13.22 -7.84 24.10
C GLN A 80 -13.93 -6.68 23.40
N SER A 81 -15.00 -6.14 24.01
CA SER A 81 -15.73 -5.01 23.48
C SER A 81 -14.88 -3.75 23.39
N ALA A 82 -14.10 -3.44 24.43
CA ALA A 82 -13.20 -2.30 24.44
C ALA A 82 -12.13 -2.39 23.33
N LEU A 83 -11.57 -3.57 23.09
CA LEU A 83 -10.61 -3.80 22.00
C LEU A 83 -11.24 -3.58 20.64
N VAL A 84 -12.45 -4.10 20.40
CA VAL A 84 -13.15 -3.90 19.12
C VAL A 84 -13.41 -2.43 18.85
N GLU A 85 -13.91 -1.68 19.85
CA GLU A 85 -14.16 -0.23 19.68
C GLU A 85 -12.85 0.54 19.48
N SER A 86 -11.80 0.22 20.24
CA SER A 86 -10.49 0.86 20.07
C SER A 86 -9.91 0.67 18.66
N VAL A 87 -10.09 -0.52 18.06
CA VAL A 87 -9.66 -0.77 16.68
C VAL A 87 -10.47 0.05 15.67
N LYS A 88 -11.77 0.22 15.89
CA LYS A 88 -12.62 1.07 15.03
C LYS A 88 -12.19 2.54 15.09
N ASP A 89 -11.93 3.06 16.28
CA ASP A 89 -11.47 4.43 16.48
C ASP A 89 -10.07 4.64 15.87
N PHE A 90 -9.17 3.69 16.14
CA PHE A 90 -7.81 3.72 15.59
C PHE A 90 -7.82 3.72 14.06
N ARG A 91 -8.67 2.93 13.42
CA ARG A 91 -8.78 2.89 11.96
C ARG A 91 -9.04 4.27 11.38
N GLN A 92 -10.01 5.00 11.94
CA GLN A 92 -10.37 6.33 11.44
C GLN A 92 -9.26 7.35 11.69
N LEU A 93 -8.70 7.33 12.89
CA LEU A 93 -7.59 8.20 13.27
C LEU A 93 -6.34 7.96 12.42
N GLN A 94 -6.00 6.70 12.16
CA GLN A 94 -4.83 6.34 11.34
C GLN A 94 -4.95 6.90 9.93
N VAL A 95 -6.10 6.73 9.27
CA VAL A 95 -6.29 7.21 7.89
C VAL A 95 -6.14 8.73 7.80
N SER A 96 -6.80 9.49 8.69
CA SER A 96 -6.71 10.96 8.68
C SER A 96 -5.30 11.45 9.02
N THR A 97 -4.68 10.87 10.05
CA THR A 97 -3.32 11.27 10.48
C THR A 97 -2.28 11.00 9.40
N LEU A 98 -2.34 9.84 8.74
CA LEU A 98 -1.39 9.53 7.66
C LEU A 98 -1.60 10.40 6.44
N ALA A 99 -2.84 10.73 6.08
CA ALA A 99 -3.12 11.66 4.98
C ALA A 99 -2.55 13.07 5.24
N GLU A 100 -2.70 13.58 6.46
CA GLU A 100 -2.11 14.88 6.86
C GLU A 100 -0.58 14.83 6.82
N ARG A 101 0.03 13.78 7.35
CA ARG A 101 1.48 13.60 7.33
C ARG A 101 2.04 13.46 5.91
N ASP A 102 1.34 12.75 5.04
CA ASP A 102 1.74 12.61 3.63
C ASP A 102 1.74 13.96 2.94
N MET A 103 0.69 14.77 3.12
CA MET A 103 0.65 16.13 2.55
C MET A 103 1.78 17.03 3.06
N ALA A 104 2.15 16.93 4.33
CA ALA A 104 3.28 17.67 4.88
C ALA A 104 4.61 17.20 4.29
N ALA A 105 4.86 15.89 4.27
CA ALA A 105 6.08 15.30 3.74
C ALA A 105 6.26 15.55 2.22
N VAL A 106 5.18 15.59 1.45
CA VAL A 106 5.24 15.97 0.03
C VAL A 106 5.73 17.41 -0.14
N LYS A 107 5.22 18.35 0.66
CA LYS A 107 5.68 19.76 0.63
C LYS A 107 7.16 19.88 1.00
N GLU A 108 7.63 19.10 1.97
CA GLU A 108 9.04 19.08 2.35
C GLU A 108 9.90 18.53 1.20
N ALA A 109 9.47 17.42 0.58
CA ALA A 109 10.16 16.82 -0.55
C ALA A 109 10.19 17.76 -1.77
N GLU A 110 9.09 18.42 -2.10
CA GLU A 110 9.01 19.41 -3.20
C GLU A 110 9.88 20.65 -2.96
N ALA A 111 10.14 21.01 -1.70
CA ALA A 111 11.04 22.10 -1.35
C ALA A 111 12.53 21.72 -1.40
N ASN A 112 12.85 20.45 -1.46
CA ASN A 112 14.22 19.94 -1.59
C ASN A 112 14.59 19.82 -3.08
N ALA A 113 15.60 20.56 -3.51
CA ALA A 113 16.06 20.59 -4.91
C ALA A 113 16.61 19.25 -5.41
N ASP A 114 17.00 18.36 -4.51
CA ASP A 114 17.54 17.04 -4.84
C ASP A 114 16.46 15.97 -5.02
N ILE A 115 15.19 16.28 -4.68
CA ILE A 115 14.05 15.37 -4.77
C ILE A 115 13.10 15.83 -5.86
N THR A 116 12.68 14.93 -6.74
CA THR A 116 11.66 15.20 -7.75
C THR A 116 10.44 14.31 -7.51
N VAL A 117 9.37 14.89 -6.96
CA VAL A 117 8.11 14.16 -6.75
C VAL A 117 7.37 14.01 -8.08
N HIS A 118 7.05 12.78 -8.46
CA HIS A 118 6.33 12.45 -9.69
C HIS A 118 4.86 12.18 -9.42
N ASN A 119 4.00 12.73 -10.27
CA ASN A 119 2.59 12.36 -10.32
C ASN A 119 2.31 11.67 -11.67
N TRP A 120 1.92 10.43 -11.62
CA TRP A 120 1.56 9.70 -12.85
C TRP A 120 0.28 10.28 -13.46
N SER A 121 0.26 10.37 -14.78
CA SER A 121 -0.94 10.72 -15.52
C SER A 121 -2.04 9.66 -15.34
N ASP A 122 -3.28 10.05 -15.61
CA ASP A 122 -4.41 9.09 -15.58
C ASP A 122 -4.21 7.94 -16.57
N GLU A 123 -3.56 8.23 -17.73
CA GLU A 123 -3.23 7.22 -18.72
C GLU A 123 -2.23 6.18 -18.19
N GLU A 124 -1.17 6.61 -17.51
CA GLU A 124 -0.19 5.70 -16.91
C GLU A 124 -0.79 4.88 -15.77
N ARG A 125 -1.64 5.51 -14.96
CA ARG A 125 -2.41 4.81 -13.91
C ARG A 125 -3.34 3.75 -14.51
N ALA A 126 -4.02 4.05 -15.61
CA ALA A 126 -4.89 3.11 -16.30
C ALA A 126 -4.11 1.93 -16.90
N LYS A 127 -2.93 2.17 -17.48
CA LYS A 127 -2.05 1.11 -17.99
C LYS A 127 -1.62 0.17 -16.88
N PHE A 128 -1.15 0.72 -15.76
CA PHE A 128 -0.72 -0.10 -14.62
C PHE A 128 -1.89 -0.89 -14.01
N ARG A 129 -3.08 -0.28 -13.92
CA ARG A 129 -4.30 -0.95 -13.45
C ARG A 129 -4.71 -2.13 -14.34
N ALA A 130 -4.49 -2.03 -15.65
CA ALA A 130 -4.77 -3.14 -16.56
C ALA A 130 -3.91 -4.38 -16.25
N PHE A 131 -2.63 -4.20 -15.92
CA PHE A 131 -1.79 -5.30 -15.44
C PHE A 131 -2.31 -5.87 -14.11
N ALA A 132 -2.70 -5.00 -13.18
CA ALA A 132 -3.23 -5.42 -11.88
C ALA A 132 -4.52 -6.25 -12.03
N LYS A 133 -5.47 -5.81 -12.87
CA LYS A 133 -6.72 -6.55 -13.14
C LYS A 133 -6.46 -7.97 -13.63
N THR A 134 -5.55 -8.12 -14.57
CA THR A 134 -5.19 -9.44 -15.10
C THR A 134 -4.64 -10.36 -14.01
N GLU A 135 -3.80 -9.85 -13.12
CA GLU A 135 -3.23 -10.65 -12.03
C GLU A 135 -4.24 -10.92 -10.90
N TRP A 136 -5.17 -10.00 -10.65
CA TRP A 136 -6.27 -10.24 -9.70
C TRP A 136 -7.24 -11.32 -10.21
N GLU A 137 -7.54 -11.32 -11.49
CA GLU A 137 -8.39 -12.32 -12.14
C GLU A 137 -7.79 -13.72 -12.03
N LYS A 138 -6.50 -13.86 -12.32
CA LYS A 138 -5.76 -15.11 -12.09
C LYS A 138 -5.78 -15.55 -10.61
N ALA A 139 -5.63 -14.59 -9.67
CA ALA A 139 -5.70 -14.89 -8.24
C ALA A 139 -7.11 -15.33 -7.81
N ALA A 140 -8.15 -14.83 -8.45
CA ALA A 140 -9.53 -15.21 -8.20
C ALA A 140 -9.86 -16.66 -8.58
N GLU A 141 -9.07 -17.26 -9.48
CA GLU A 141 -9.22 -18.67 -9.89
C GLU A 141 -8.76 -19.67 -8.80
N ALA A 142 -8.08 -19.21 -7.76
CA ALA A 142 -7.50 -20.09 -6.74
C ALA A 142 -8.57 -20.76 -5.84
N SER A 143 -9.73 -20.15 -5.65
CA SER A 143 -10.85 -20.69 -4.87
C SER A 143 -12.15 -19.90 -5.05
N ASP A 144 -13.29 -20.49 -4.69
CA ASP A 144 -14.58 -19.79 -4.66
C ASP A 144 -14.55 -18.56 -3.72
N ALA A 145 -13.83 -18.64 -2.61
CA ALA A 145 -13.66 -17.52 -1.70
C ALA A 145 -12.86 -16.38 -2.37
N SER A 146 -11.78 -16.70 -3.09
CA SER A 146 -11.01 -15.72 -3.84
C SER A 146 -11.84 -15.07 -4.95
N ARG A 147 -12.63 -15.85 -5.66
CA ARG A 147 -13.58 -15.35 -6.68
C ARG A 147 -14.58 -14.38 -6.08
N LYS A 148 -15.20 -14.75 -4.96
CA LYS A 148 -16.15 -13.87 -4.28
C LYS A 148 -15.54 -12.54 -3.82
N VAL A 149 -14.31 -12.57 -3.33
CA VAL A 149 -13.58 -11.33 -2.95
C VAL A 149 -13.32 -10.47 -4.18
N TYR A 150 -12.85 -11.06 -5.28
CA TYR A 150 -12.60 -10.36 -6.54
C TYR A 150 -13.88 -9.70 -7.07
N ASP A 151 -14.97 -10.45 -7.16
CA ASP A 151 -16.24 -9.95 -7.70
C ASP A 151 -16.81 -8.80 -6.82
N THR A 152 -16.71 -8.95 -5.49
CA THR A 152 -17.15 -7.90 -4.55
C THR A 152 -16.28 -6.63 -4.69
N LEU A 153 -14.96 -6.79 -4.77
CA LEU A 153 -14.04 -5.66 -4.90
C LEU A 153 -14.23 -4.94 -6.24
N THR A 154 -14.29 -5.69 -7.34
CA THR A 154 -14.44 -5.08 -8.67
C THR A 154 -15.78 -4.35 -8.81
N ALA A 155 -16.88 -4.93 -8.33
CA ALA A 155 -18.17 -4.27 -8.30
C ALA A 155 -18.12 -2.95 -7.51
N TYR A 156 -17.52 -2.95 -6.32
CA TYR A 156 -17.34 -1.73 -5.52
C TYR A 156 -16.52 -0.67 -6.25
N LEU A 157 -15.41 -1.06 -6.89
CA LEU A 157 -14.56 -0.13 -7.62
C LEU A 157 -15.26 0.46 -8.85
N GLU A 158 -16.06 -0.34 -9.56
CA GLU A 158 -16.86 0.11 -10.70
C GLU A 158 -17.98 1.07 -10.27
N GLU A 159 -18.76 0.73 -9.24
CA GLU A 159 -19.81 1.58 -8.68
C GLU A 159 -19.30 2.94 -8.21
N ASN A 160 -18.06 3.02 -7.74
CA ASN A 160 -17.43 4.26 -7.28
C ASN A 160 -16.56 4.95 -8.36
N GLY A 161 -16.57 4.47 -9.62
CA GLY A 161 -15.83 5.05 -10.72
C GLY A 161 -14.30 4.93 -10.59
N LEU A 162 -13.83 4.04 -9.72
CA LEU A 162 -12.41 3.80 -9.44
C LEU A 162 -11.79 2.76 -10.38
N LEU A 163 -12.61 1.99 -11.06
CA LEU A 163 -12.22 1.03 -12.08
C LEU A 163 -12.86 1.45 -13.41
N LYS A 164 -12.05 2.04 -14.28
CA LYS A 164 -12.45 2.42 -15.63
C LYS A 164 -11.73 1.56 -16.64
#